data_09515a34673ff3d3aaf6fe693e634e1b
#
_entry.id   09515a34673ff3d3aaf6fe693e634e1b
#
_cell.length_a   1.000
_cell.length_b   1.000
_cell.length_c   1.000
_cell.angle_alpha   90.00
_cell.angle_beta   90.00
_cell.angle_gamma   90.00
#
_symmetry.space_group_name_H-M   'P 1'
#
loop_
_entity.id
_entity.type
_entity.pdbx_description
1 polymer ?
#
loop_
_entity_poly.entity_id
_entity_poly.type
_entity_poly.pdbx_seq_one_letter_code
_entity_poly.pdbx_strand_id
1 'polypeptide(L)'
;MGCFYSRKMLEEDSAYDMTPIRHLPVIFVNGVPGAGNQTVAQTISSITGYVMIRPGELVRTEADMDTARGRLIADKLQAQEDIPEQLIVDLIKEAMLSQQDAKGYILVGFPKNPRMSNIFNSQVKWPEKIVALEVDNEVAATRLQNKLSELGRPESEINAAREIVRDAAHKVKNVHKRFGGHVITLDSSGNPKALASTLKEILSDTIEQSYNRPEVESGPPAALSAPVMHLASPQLTDDDPAEVQ
;
A
#
# COMPACT_ATOMS: atom_id res chain seq x y z
N MET A 1 -17.22 25.78 2.85
CA MET A 1 -15.87 26.16 2.38
C MET A 1 -14.86 25.00 2.33
N GLY A 2 -15.32 23.74 2.44
CA GLY A 2 -14.44 22.55 2.58
C GLY A 2 -14.01 21.84 1.29
N CYS A 3 -14.51 22.23 0.11
CA CYS A 3 -14.35 21.42 -1.11
C CYS A 3 -13.21 21.87 -2.06
N PHE A 4 -12.68 23.07 -1.89
CA PHE A 4 -11.65 23.61 -2.81
C PHE A 4 -10.21 23.21 -2.47
N TYR A 5 -9.93 22.87 -1.22
CA TYR A 5 -8.58 22.52 -0.79
C TYR A 5 -8.17 21.11 -1.24
N SER A 6 -9.16 20.21 -1.39
CA SER A 6 -8.93 18.81 -1.73
C SER A 6 -8.48 18.60 -3.19
N ARG A 7 -8.95 19.43 -4.13
CA ARG A 7 -8.68 19.20 -5.56
C ARG A 7 -7.29 19.66 -6.01
N LYS A 8 -6.82 20.77 -5.45
CA LYS A 8 -5.51 21.34 -5.81
C LYS A 8 -4.33 20.53 -5.27
N MET A 9 -4.49 19.86 -4.12
CA MET A 9 -3.47 18.95 -3.57
C MET A 9 -3.43 17.59 -4.29
N LEU A 10 -4.48 17.22 -5.03
CA LEU A 10 -4.54 15.97 -5.79
C LEU A 10 -3.99 16.10 -7.23
N GLU A 11 -3.79 17.32 -7.71
CA GLU A 11 -3.34 17.61 -9.09
C GLU A 11 -1.83 17.83 -9.19
N GLU A 12 -1.07 17.86 -8.08
CA GLU A 12 0.39 17.92 -8.10
C GLU A 12 1.01 16.53 -8.24
N ASP A 13 0.68 15.84 -9.33
CA ASP A 13 1.15 14.48 -9.65
C ASP A 13 2.66 14.43 -9.97
N SER A 14 3.36 15.57 -9.93
CA SER A 14 4.77 15.72 -10.32
C SER A 14 5.68 16.30 -9.23
N ALA A 15 5.21 16.45 -7.99
CA ALA A 15 5.99 17.14 -6.95
C ALA A 15 7.24 16.37 -6.49
N TYR A 16 7.34 15.06 -6.77
CA TYR A 16 8.44 14.21 -6.28
C TYR A 16 9.16 13.53 -7.44
N ASP A 17 10.44 13.88 -7.63
CA ASP A 17 11.31 13.12 -8.52
C ASP A 17 11.78 11.83 -7.83
N MET A 18 11.19 10.71 -8.21
CA MET A 18 11.52 9.39 -7.69
C MET A 18 12.69 8.71 -8.42
N THR A 19 13.27 9.36 -9.44
CA THR A 19 14.38 8.82 -10.24
C THR A 19 15.55 8.32 -9.39
N PRO A 20 16.00 9.05 -8.34
CA PRO A 20 17.16 8.63 -7.54
C PRO A 20 17.00 7.27 -6.85
N ILE A 21 15.76 6.87 -6.54
CA ILE A 21 15.48 5.65 -5.77
C ILE A 21 14.68 4.60 -6.56
N ARG A 22 14.33 4.88 -7.82
CA ARG A 22 13.49 4.00 -8.64
C ARG A 22 14.12 2.63 -8.90
N HIS A 23 15.44 2.56 -8.91
CA HIS A 23 16.21 1.32 -9.07
C HIS A 23 16.21 0.45 -7.82
N LEU A 24 15.93 1.01 -6.64
CA LEU A 24 15.98 0.29 -5.37
C LEU A 24 14.80 -0.66 -5.21
N PRO A 25 15.03 -1.86 -4.65
CA PRO A 25 13.96 -2.83 -4.42
C PRO A 25 12.97 -2.36 -3.35
N VAL A 26 11.69 -2.70 -3.55
CA VAL A 26 10.60 -2.41 -2.62
C VAL A 26 9.85 -3.68 -2.29
N ILE A 27 9.73 -4.00 -1.01
CA ILE A 27 8.96 -5.14 -0.50
C ILE A 27 7.77 -4.60 0.30
N PHE A 28 6.57 -5.10 0.01
CA PHE A 28 5.41 -4.83 0.87
C PHE A 28 5.26 -5.95 1.88
N VAL A 29 5.02 -5.60 3.14
CA VAL A 29 4.57 -6.54 4.17
C VAL A 29 3.14 -6.20 4.50
N ASN A 30 2.22 -7.08 4.15
CA ASN A 30 0.79 -6.81 4.18
C ASN A 30 0.00 -7.94 4.84
N GLY A 31 -0.79 -7.58 5.82
CA GLY A 31 -1.71 -8.46 6.55
C GLY A 31 -2.65 -7.61 7.40
N VAL A 32 -3.67 -8.22 7.96
CA VAL A 32 -4.61 -7.53 8.85
C VAL A 32 -3.89 -6.95 10.08
N PRO A 33 -4.43 -5.93 10.74
CA PRO A 33 -3.93 -5.49 12.04
C PRO A 33 -3.87 -6.68 13.01
N GLY A 34 -2.76 -6.84 13.73
CA GLY A 34 -2.53 -8.02 14.59
C GLY A 34 -1.88 -9.23 13.90
N ALA A 35 -1.73 -9.23 12.56
CA ALA A 35 -1.06 -10.32 11.84
C ALA A 35 0.46 -10.38 12.04
N GLY A 36 1.08 -9.39 12.68
CA GLY A 36 2.53 -9.39 12.91
C GLY A 36 3.34 -8.68 11.81
N ASN A 37 2.72 -7.80 11.04
CA ASN A 37 3.37 -7.05 9.94
C ASN A 37 4.70 -6.41 10.38
N GLN A 38 4.76 -5.81 11.57
CA GLN A 38 5.97 -5.15 12.07
C GLN A 38 7.09 -6.15 12.40
N THR A 39 6.76 -7.27 13.04
CA THR A 39 7.73 -8.31 13.41
C THR A 39 8.35 -8.94 12.18
N VAL A 40 7.53 -9.25 11.18
CA VAL A 40 8.00 -9.80 9.90
C VAL A 40 8.86 -8.79 9.15
N ALA A 41 8.43 -7.54 9.06
CA ALA A 41 9.23 -6.48 8.43
C ALA A 41 10.58 -6.27 9.12
N GLN A 42 10.63 -6.35 10.45
CA GLN A 42 11.87 -6.27 11.22
C GLN A 42 12.81 -7.44 10.88
N THR A 43 12.27 -8.64 10.75
CA THR A 43 13.04 -9.82 10.34
C THR A 43 13.60 -9.64 8.93
N ILE A 44 12.79 -9.18 7.98
CA ILE A 44 13.24 -8.89 6.62
C ILE A 44 14.33 -7.80 6.62
N SER A 45 14.13 -6.71 7.36
CA SER A 45 15.12 -5.63 7.50
C SER A 45 16.45 -6.14 8.04
N SER A 46 16.41 -7.03 9.04
CA SER A 46 17.64 -7.63 9.63
C SER A 46 18.39 -8.54 8.64
N ILE A 47 17.67 -9.18 7.70
CA ILE A 47 18.27 -10.06 6.68
C ILE A 47 18.82 -9.25 5.51
N THR A 48 18.08 -8.24 5.04
CA THR A 48 18.36 -7.53 3.79
C THR A 48 19.12 -6.21 4.00
N GLY A 49 19.03 -5.64 5.18
CA GLY A 49 19.47 -4.27 5.45
C GLY A 49 18.56 -3.19 4.83
N TYR A 50 17.35 -3.56 4.39
CA TYR A 50 16.39 -2.60 3.83
C TYR A 50 15.77 -1.74 4.92
N VAL A 51 15.46 -0.51 4.55
CA VAL A 51 14.83 0.46 5.45
C VAL A 51 13.35 0.19 5.59
N MET A 52 12.88 0.13 6.83
CA MET A 52 11.45 -0.01 7.11
C MET A 52 10.75 1.33 7.10
N ILE A 53 9.72 1.45 6.28
CA ILE A 53 8.80 2.59 6.26
C ILE A 53 7.44 2.14 6.78
N ARG A 54 6.94 2.85 7.77
CA ARG A 54 5.67 2.56 8.46
C ARG A 54 4.66 3.67 8.19
N PRO A 55 3.82 3.56 7.16
CA PRO A 55 2.91 4.64 6.75
C PRO A 55 2.01 5.14 7.88
N GLY A 56 1.57 4.24 8.76
CA GLY A 56 0.76 4.63 9.92
C GLY A 56 1.52 5.48 10.96
N GLU A 57 2.84 5.37 11.02
CA GLU A 57 3.67 6.25 11.88
C GLU A 57 3.91 7.59 11.19
N LEU A 58 4.20 7.58 9.88
CA LEU A 58 4.35 8.82 9.11
C LEU A 58 3.11 9.70 9.23
N VAL A 59 1.93 9.09 9.10
CA VAL A 59 0.65 9.79 9.26
C VAL A 59 0.52 10.42 10.65
N ARG A 60 0.88 9.70 11.72
CA ARG A 60 0.80 10.23 13.09
C ARG A 60 1.83 11.35 13.31
N THR A 61 3.06 11.14 12.88
CA THR A 61 4.10 12.16 12.98
C THR A 61 3.71 13.44 12.23
N GLU A 62 3.15 13.32 11.02
CA GLU A 62 2.67 14.48 10.28
C GLU A 62 1.48 15.17 10.98
N ALA A 63 0.57 14.40 11.61
CA ALA A 63 -0.55 14.98 12.36
C ALA A 63 -0.08 15.85 13.54
N ASP A 64 1.08 15.55 14.11
CA ASP A 64 1.68 16.31 15.21
C ASP A 64 2.41 17.57 14.74
N MET A 65 2.58 17.73 13.39
CA MET A 65 3.25 18.90 12.81
C MET A 65 2.28 20.10 12.71
N ASP A 66 2.75 21.29 13.04
CA ASP A 66 1.98 22.54 12.84
C ASP A 66 2.03 23.03 11.38
N THR A 67 1.61 22.16 10.45
CA THR A 67 1.49 22.44 9.02
C THR A 67 0.01 22.40 8.61
N ALA A 68 -0.33 22.95 7.44
CA ALA A 68 -1.69 22.83 6.90
C ALA A 68 -2.06 21.35 6.64
N ARG A 69 -1.08 20.55 6.18
CA ARG A 69 -1.23 19.10 5.96
C ARG A 69 -1.38 18.35 7.28
N GLY A 70 -0.56 18.67 8.27
CA GLY A 70 -0.63 18.08 9.60
C GLY A 70 -1.99 18.32 10.26
N ARG A 71 -2.47 19.58 10.27
CA ARG A 71 -3.81 19.92 10.78
C ARG A 71 -4.92 19.16 10.06
N LEU A 72 -4.88 19.07 8.73
CA LEU A 72 -5.86 18.29 7.96
C LEU A 72 -5.87 16.81 8.38
N ILE A 73 -4.70 16.20 8.58
CA ILE A 73 -4.58 14.80 9.03
C ILE A 73 -5.12 14.66 10.45
N ALA A 74 -4.76 15.56 11.37
CA ALA A 74 -5.22 15.56 12.75
C ALA A 74 -6.75 15.65 12.83
N ASP A 75 -7.36 16.57 12.08
CA ASP A 75 -8.82 16.73 12.01
C ASP A 75 -9.51 15.45 11.54
N LYS A 76 -8.97 14.79 10.49
CA LYS A 76 -9.51 13.53 9.98
C LYS A 76 -9.37 12.38 10.98
N LEU A 77 -8.22 12.27 11.65
CA LEU A 77 -8.02 11.27 12.68
C LEU A 77 -8.98 11.46 13.87
N GLN A 78 -9.20 12.70 14.27
CA GLN A 78 -10.15 13.04 15.33
C GLN A 78 -11.61 12.73 14.95
N ALA A 79 -11.96 13.01 13.69
CA ALA A 79 -13.29 12.70 13.12
C ALA A 79 -13.48 11.22 12.80
N GLN A 80 -12.45 10.38 12.94
CA GLN A 80 -12.43 8.98 12.52
C GLN A 80 -12.73 8.80 11.01
N GLU A 81 -12.34 9.78 10.21
CA GLU A 81 -12.48 9.76 8.77
C GLU A 81 -11.24 9.17 8.08
N ASP A 82 -11.44 8.64 6.87
CA ASP A 82 -10.34 8.14 6.04
C ASP A 82 -9.43 9.29 5.57
N ILE A 83 -8.12 9.08 5.69
CA ILE A 83 -7.11 9.97 5.13
C ILE A 83 -7.00 9.68 3.63
N PRO A 84 -6.94 10.71 2.76
CA PRO A 84 -6.77 10.51 1.33
C PRO A 84 -5.55 9.65 1.02
N GLU A 85 -5.72 8.63 0.16
CA GLU A 85 -4.65 7.68 -0.17
C GLU A 85 -3.45 8.37 -0.83
N GLN A 86 -3.68 9.41 -1.64
CA GLN A 86 -2.61 10.20 -2.26
C GLN A 86 -1.69 10.79 -1.18
N LEU A 87 -2.26 11.37 -0.14
CA LEU A 87 -1.50 12.00 0.93
C LEU A 87 -0.63 10.98 1.69
N ILE A 88 -1.14 9.75 1.91
CA ILE A 88 -0.34 8.67 2.51
C ILE A 88 0.81 8.27 1.59
N VAL A 89 0.57 8.18 0.28
CA VAL A 89 1.60 7.85 -0.70
C VAL A 89 2.65 8.98 -0.79
N ASP A 90 2.25 10.24 -0.68
CA ASP A 90 3.18 11.37 -0.67
C ASP A 90 4.10 11.33 0.55
N LEU A 91 3.58 11.03 1.74
CA LEU A 91 4.40 10.82 2.94
C LEU A 91 5.38 9.64 2.77
N ILE A 92 4.98 8.57 2.09
CA ILE A 92 5.87 7.46 1.78
C ILE A 92 6.97 7.90 0.81
N LYS A 93 6.65 8.66 -0.25
CA LYS A 93 7.62 9.19 -1.21
C LYS A 93 8.66 10.08 -0.50
N GLU A 94 8.22 10.99 0.35
CA GLU A 94 9.10 11.83 1.16
C GLU A 94 10.04 11.01 2.05
N ALA A 95 9.50 10.00 2.74
CA ALA A 95 10.30 9.11 3.59
C ALA A 95 11.31 8.29 2.78
N MET A 96 10.96 7.84 1.57
CA MET A 96 11.90 7.13 0.68
C MET A 96 12.99 8.08 0.18
N LEU A 97 12.63 9.28 -0.26
CA LEU A 97 13.58 10.27 -0.76
C LEU A 97 14.52 10.82 0.31
N SER A 98 14.11 10.83 1.57
CA SER A 98 14.98 11.22 2.69
C SER A 98 16.07 10.18 3.01
N GLN A 99 16.00 8.97 2.42
CA GLN A 99 16.90 7.84 2.67
C GLN A 99 17.39 7.24 1.35
N GLN A 100 17.96 8.06 0.47
CA GLN A 100 18.39 7.65 -0.88
C GLN A 100 19.55 6.64 -0.87
N ASP A 101 20.35 6.59 0.20
CA ASP A 101 21.46 5.64 0.39
C ASP A 101 20.98 4.26 0.88
N ALA A 102 19.66 4.03 0.98
CA ALA A 102 19.11 2.74 1.38
C ALA A 102 19.44 1.66 0.35
N LYS A 103 19.57 0.40 0.81
CA LYS A 103 19.70 -0.76 -0.08
C LYS A 103 18.36 -1.20 -0.69
N GLY A 104 17.26 -0.71 -0.15
CA GLY A 104 15.89 -1.01 -0.54
C GLY A 104 14.93 -0.63 0.57
N TYR A 105 13.64 -0.81 0.34
CA TYR A 105 12.59 -0.37 1.27
C TYR A 105 11.61 -1.49 1.59
N ILE A 106 11.10 -1.48 2.82
CA ILE A 106 10.03 -2.36 3.28
C ILE A 106 8.86 -1.49 3.71
N LEU A 107 7.73 -1.55 3.01
CA LEU A 107 6.52 -0.84 3.39
C LEU A 107 5.65 -1.73 4.27
N VAL A 108 5.48 -1.32 5.55
CA VAL A 108 4.83 -2.14 6.58
C VAL A 108 3.34 -1.84 6.69
N GLY A 109 2.49 -2.87 6.54
CA GLY A 109 1.04 -2.70 6.57
C GLY A 109 0.51 -1.90 5.38
N PHE A 110 1.16 -2.03 4.24
CA PHE A 110 0.86 -1.33 3.01
C PHE A 110 0.74 -2.30 1.83
N PRO A 111 -0.11 -2.01 0.83
CA PRO A 111 -1.17 -1.00 0.83
C PRO A 111 -2.41 -1.46 1.62
N LYS A 112 -3.24 -0.53 2.09
CA LYS A 112 -4.48 -0.87 2.82
C LYS A 112 -5.63 -1.27 1.90
N ASN A 113 -5.61 -0.83 0.64
CA ASN A 113 -6.64 -1.12 -0.36
C ASN A 113 -6.06 -1.06 -1.78
N PRO A 114 -6.78 -1.57 -2.81
CA PRO A 114 -6.30 -1.58 -4.18
C PRO A 114 -6.06 -0.19 -4.80
N ARG A 115 -6.82 0.84 -4.37
CA ARG A 115 -6.65 2.22 -4.87
C ARG A 115 -5.30 2.79 -4.43
N MET A 116 -4.95 2.60 -3.15
CA MET A 116 -3.65 3.02 -2.62
C MET A 116 -2.49 2.33 -3.34
N SER A 117 -2.63 1.04 -3.68
CA SER A 117 -1.62 0.34 -4.47
C SER A 117 -1.48 0.88 -5.88
N ASN A 118 -2.60 1.28 -6.53
CA ASN A 118 -2.54 1.88 -7.86
C ASN A 118 -1.78 3.20 -7.86
N ILE A 119 -2.07 4.08 -6.90
CA ILE A 119 -1.39 5.36 -6.75
C ILE A 119 0.11 5.13 -6.57
N PHE A 120 0.50 4.26 -5.66
CA PHE A 120 1.92 3.97 -5.42
C PHE A 120 2.60 3.39 -6.67
N ASN A 121 1.99 2.41 -7.32
CA ASN A 121 2.57 1.75 -8.49
C ASN A 121 2.73 2.70 -9.69
N SER A 122 1.80 3.65 -9.88
CA SER A 122 1.88 4.63 -10.95
C SER A 122 2.94 5.71 -10.71
N GLN A 123 3.11 6.13 -9.45
CA GLN A 123 3.97 7.26 -9.09
C GLN A 123 5.37 6.85 -8.63
N VAL A 124 5.55 5.64 -8.13
CA VAL A 124 6.83 5.14 -7.63
C VAL A 124 7.31 3.96 -8.44
N LYS A 125 6.83 2.77 -8.16
CA LYS A 125 7.15 1.52 -8.88
C LYS A 125 6.30 0.34 -8.38
N TRP A 126 6.34 -0.76 -9.13
CA TRP A 126 5.82 -2.04 -8.64
C TRP A 126 6.75 -2.64 -7.58
N PRO A 127 6.21 -3.26 -6.52
CA PRO A 127 7.03 -3.98 -5.55
C PRO A 127 7.64 -5.24 -6.18
N GLU A 128 8.85 -5.58 -5.79
CA GLU A 128 9.47 -6.86 -6.15
C GLU A 128 8.69 -8.03 -5.58
N LYS A 129 8.28 -7.92 -4.32
CA LYS A 129 7.48 -8.93 -3.63
C LYS A 129 6.50 -8.30 -2.65
N ILE A 130 5.42 -9.03 -2.41
CA ILE A 130 4.48 -8.77 -1.33
C ILE A 130 4.49 -9.96 -0.40
N VAL A 131 4.92 -9.74 0.83
CA VAL A 131 4.82 -10.73 1.90
C VAL A 131 3.46 -10.60 2.54
N ALA A 132 2.55 -11.48 2.15
CA ALA A 132 1.18 -11.54 2.63
C ALA A 132 1.10 -12.40 3.90
N LEU A 133 0.68 -11.80 5.01
CA LEU A 133 0.54 -12.51 6.28
C LEU A 133 -0.88 -13.04 6.43
N GLU A 134 -1.00 -14.35 6.55
CA GLU A 134 -2.25 -15.03 6.88
C GLU A 134 -2.27 -15.41 8.37
N VAL A 135 -3.38 -15.14 9.02
CA VAL A 135 -3.66 -15.49 10.40
C VAL A 135 -5.17 -15.55 10.59
N ASP A 136 -5.62 -16.39 11.50
CA ASP A 136 -7.02 -16.39 11.89
C ASP A 136 -7.45 -15.02 12.45
N ASN A 137 -8.63 -14.55 12.05
CA ASN A 137 -9.11 -13.22 12.40
C ASN A 137 -9.29 -13.02 13.92
N GLU A 138 -9.69 -14.07 14.65
CA GLU A 138 -9.84 -13.98 16.12
C GLU A 138 -8.47 -13.91 16.79
N VAL A 139 -7.49 -14.65 16.29
CA VAL A 139 -6.10 -14.57 16.76
C VAL A 139 -5.54 -13.17 16.51
N ALA A 140 -5.74 -12.62 15.31
CA ALA A 140 -5.31 -11.27 14.98
C ALA A 140 -6.00 -10.21 15.86
N ALA A 141 -7.30 -10.34 16.07
CA ALA A 141 -8.08 -9.43 16.92
C ALA A 141 -7.58 -9.45 18.38
N THR A 142 -7.33 -10.65 18.92
CA THR A 142 -6.79 -10.79 20.29
C THR A 142 -5.42 -10.14 20.41
N ARG A 143 -4.53 -10.36 19.43
CA ARG A 143 -3.20 -9.71 19.40
C ARG A 143 -3.31 -8.19 19.29
N LEU A 144 -4.27 -7.69 18.49
CA LEU A 144 -4.52 -6.26 18.37
C LEU A 144 -5.04 -5.67 19.68
N GLN A 145 -5.99 -6.33 20.34
CA GLN A 145 -6.52 -5.91 21.65
C GLN A 145 -5.41 -5.77 22.69
N ASN A 146 -4.56 -6.80 22.83
CA ASN A 146 -3.44 -6.78 23.75
C ASN A 146 -2.50 -5.61 23.47
N LYS A 147 -2.13 -5.40 22.20
CA LYS A 147 -1.28 -4.28 21.79
C LYS A 147 -1.91 -2.91 22.09
N LEU A 148 -3.19 -2.74 21.84
CA LEU A 148 -3.90 -1.49 22.13
C LEU A 148 -3.97 -1.23 23.64
N SER A 149 -4.20 -2.28 24.44
CA SER A 149 -4.17 -2.21 25.90
C SER A 149 -2.80 -1.83 26.44
N GLU A 150 -1.71 -2.46 25.93
CA GLU A 150 -0.32 -2.12 26.30
C GLU A 150 0.04 -0.67 25.96
N LEU A 151 -0.54 -0.12 24.88
CA LEU A 151 -0.36 1.26 24.46
C LEU A 151 -1.27 2.25 25.22
N GLY A 152 -2.07 1.78 26.18
CA GLY A 152 -3.00 2.61 26.94
C GLY A 152 -4.10 3.26 26.10
N ARG A 153 -4.50 2.60 25.00
CA ARG A 153 -5.57 3.12 24.12
C ARG A 153 -6.93 3.04 24.79
N PRO A 154 -7.88 3.92 24.43
CA PRO A 154 -9.23 3.90 24.97
C PRO A 154 -9.90 2.53 24.81
N GLU A 155 -10.70 2.14 25.80
CA GLU A 155 -11.39 0.84 25.81
C GLU A 155 -12.31 0.67 24.59
N SER A 156 -12.88 1.75 24.08
CA SER A 156 -13.66 1.74 22.84
C SER A 156 -12.87 1.24 21.63
N GLU A 157 -11.58 1.61 21.50
CA GLU A 157 -10.70 1.12 20.42
C GLU A 157 -10.34 -0.36 20.64
N ILE A 158 -10.08 -0.75 21.89
CA ILE A 158 -9.77 -2.14 22.23
C ILE A 158 -10.96 -3.04 21.87
N ASN A 159 -12.16 -2.62 22.21
CA ASN A 159 -13.40 -3.35 21.91
C ASN A 159 -13.71 -3.42 20.40
N ALA A 160 -13.32 -2.40 19.64
CA ALA A 160 -13.48 -2.36 18.18
C ALA A 160 -12.49 -3.25 17.42
N ALA A 161 -11.50 -3.84 18.06
CA ALA A 161 -10.41 -4.58 17.38
C ALA A 161 -10.90 -5.70 16.44
N ARG A 162 -11.94 -6.44 16.83
CA ARG A 162 -12.53 -7.50 15.97
C ARG A 162 -13.13 -6.94 14.69
N GLU A 163 -13.83 -5.83 14.79
CA GLU A 163 -14.42 -5.15 13.65
C GLU A 163 -13.34 -4.59 12.72
N ILE A 164 -12.33 -3.95 13.29
CA ILE A 164 -11.17 -3.43 12.55
C ILE A 164 -10.49 -4.56 11.75
N VAL A 165 -10.26 -5.72 12.36
CA VAL A 165 -9.62 -6.86 11.69
C VAL A 165 -10.51 -7.41 10.59
N ARG A 166 -11.81 -7.58 10.84
CA ARG A 166 -12.78 -8.08 9.84
C ARG A 166 -12.85 -7.17 8.61
N ASP A 167 -12.94 -5.87 8.81
CA ASP A 167 -13.01 -4.89 7.73
C ASP A 167 -11.69 -4.83 6.93
N ALA A 168 -10.56 -4.95 7.62
CA ALA A 168 -9.26 -5.03 6.98
C ALA A 168 -9.09 -6.31 6.14
N ALA A 169 -9.64 -7.45 6.57
CA ALA A 169 -9.46 -8.74 5.89
C ALA A 169 -9.96 -8.72 4.44
N HIS A 170 -11.12 -8.11 4.18
CA HIS A 170 -11.64 -7.97 2.82
C HIS A 170 -10.76 -7.08 1.94
N LYS A 171 -10.29 -5.96 2.49
CA LYS A 171 -9.42 -5.00 1.78
C LYS A 171 -8.08 -5.64 1.43
N VAL A 172 -7.44 -6.33 2.38
CA VAL A 172 -6.16 -7.04 2.23
C VAL A 172 -6.26 -8.14 1.18
N LYS A 173 -7.31 -8.98 1.22
CA LYS A 173 -7.54 -10.03 0.22
C LYS A 173 -7.65 -9.48 -1.21
N ASN A 174 -8.29 -8.33 -1.38
CA ASN A 174 -8.42 -7.68 -2.69
C ASN A 174 -7.08 -7.11 -3.18
N VAL A 175 -6.22 -6.64 -2.28
CA VAL A 175 -4.85 -6.24 -2.59
C VAL A 175 -4.05 -7.45 -3.08
N HIS A 176 -4.05 -8.57 -2.34
CA HIS A 176 -3.26 -9.75 -2.70
C HIS A 176 -3.66 -10.31 -4.08
N LYS A 177 -4.97 -10.38 -4.37
CA LYS A 177 -5.46 -10.82 -5.68
C LYS A 177 -4.91 -10.01 -6.85
N ARG A 178 -4.67 -8.71 -6.65
CA ARG A 178 -4.18 -7.81 -7.69
C ARG A 178 -2.74 -8.10 -8.09
N PHE A 179 -1.92 -8.54 -7.16
CA PHE A 179 -0.48 -8.71 -7.38
C PHE A 179 -0.08 -10.13 -7.81
N GLY A 180 -0.99 -11.10 -7.73
CA GLY A 180 -0.82 -12.46 -8.26
C GLY A 180 0.53 -13.10 -7.90
N GLY A 181 1.35 -13.42 -8.89
CA GLY A 181 2.63 -14.12 -8.71
C GLY A 181 3.72 -13.36 -7.92
N HIS A 182 3.51 -12.09 -7.59
CA HIS A 182 4.39 -11.32 -6.71
C HIS A 182 4.10 -11.54 -5.22
N VAL A 183 3.02 -12.26 -4.88
CA VAL A 183 2.59 -12.49 -3.51
C VAL A 183 3.22 -13.77 -2.96
N ILE A 184 3.88 -13.65 -1.83
CA ILE A 184 4.38 -14.75 -1.00
C ILE A 184 3.50 -14.80 0.24
N THR A 185 2.74 -15.88 0.40
CA THR A 185 1.86 -16.06 1.55
C THR A 185 2.61 -16.76 2.68
N LEU A 186 2.55 -16.18 3.88
CA LEU A 186 3.15 -16.71 5.09
C LEU A 186 2.10 -16.88 6.19
N ASP A 187 2.01 -18.07 6.74
CA ASP A 187 1.24 -18.31 7.97
C ASP A 187 1.94 -17.65 9.16
N SER A 188 1.30 -16.64 9.73
CA SER A 188 1.79 -15.89 10.89
C SER A 188 1.15 -16.34 12.22
N SER A 189 0.44 -17.46 12.23
CA SER A 189 -0.13 -18.06 13.44
C SER A 189 0.95 -18.64 14.35
N GLY A 190 2.04 -19.11 13.75
CA GLY A 190 3.10 -19.88 14.39
C GLY A 190 4.21 -19.05 15.07
N ASN A 191 5.32 -19.74 15.35
CA ASN A 191 6.48 -19.17 16.05
C ASN A 191 7.27 -18.21 15.13
N PRO A 192 7.57 -16.97 15.56
CA PRO A 192 8.37 -16.01 14.80
C PRO A 192 9.74 -16.51 14.33
N LYS A 193 10.37 -17.43 15.07
CA LYS A 193 11.68 -17.99 14.70
C LYS A 193 11.61 -18.92 13.48
N ALA A 194 10.54 -19.73 13.36
CA ALA A 194 10.33 -20.57 12.19
C ALA A 194 10.07 -19.72 10.94
N LEU A 195 9.33 -18.63 11.11
CA LEU A 195 9.08 -17.66 10.06
C LEU A 195 10.36 -17.01 9.51
N ALA A 196 11.32 -16.73 10.38
CA ALA A 196 12.61 -16.13 9.98
C ALA A 196 13.43 -17.04 9.05
N SER A 197 13.41 -18.36 9.25
CA SER A 197 14.10 -19.31 8.39
C SER A 197 13.48 -19.37 6.99
N THR A 198 12.16 -19.43 6.92
CA THR A 198 11.40 -19.40 5.66
C THR A 198 11.63 -18.09 4.90
N LEU A 199 11.64 -16.97 5.61
CA LEU A 199 11.90 -15.65 5.00
C LEU A 199 13.31 -15.56 4.42
N LYS A 200 14.32 -16.10 5.10
CA LYS A 200 15.68 -16.11 4.57
C LYS A 200 15.79 -16.88 3.26
N GLU A 201 15.17 -18.04 3.17
CA GLU A 201 15.18 -18.87 1.96
C GLU A 201 14.48 -18.16 0.80
N ILE A 202 13.27 -17.65 1.03
CA ILE A 202 12.46 -17.00 0.00
C ILE A 202 13.07 -15.67 -0.50
N LEU A 203 13.68 -14.91 0.40
CA LEU A 203 14.24 -13.60 0.06
C LEU A 203 15.64 -13.69 -0.54
N SER A 204 16.39 -14.76 -0.32
CA SER A 204 17.71 -14.96 -0.95
C SER A 204 17.61 -14.88 -2.46
N ASP A 205 16.68 -15.62 -3.07
CA ASP A 205 16.45 -15.61 -4.51
C ASP A 205 15.99 -14.24 -5.02
N THR A 206 15.18 -13.52 -4.22
CA THR A 206 14.66 -12.21 -4.60
C THR A 206 15.74 -11.13 -4.57
N ILE A 207 16.62 -11.20 -3.59
CA ILE A 207 17.75 -10.26 -3.43
C ILE A 207 18.75 -10.49 -4.57
N GLU A 208 19.13 -11.72 -4.89
CA GLU A 208 20.04 -12.03 -6.01
C GLU A 208 19.45 -11.60 -7.35
N GLN A 209 18.16 -11.83 -7.59
CA GLN A 209 17.48 -11.43 -8.81
C GLN A 209 17.37 -9.90 -8.95
N SER A 210 17.23 -9.15 -7.86
CA SER A 210 17.16 -7.69 -7.90
C SER A 210 18.52 -7.04 -8.17
N TYR A 211 19.62 -7.65 -7.73
CA TYR A 211 20.98 -7.18 -8.01
C TYR A 211 21.46 -7.50 -9.43
N ASN A 212 20.98 -8.59 -10.02
CA ASN A 212 21.40 -9.07 -11.34
C ASN A 212 20.48 -8.61 -12.49
N ARG A 213 19.47 -7.79 -12.22
CA ARG A 213 18.58 -7.29 -13.28
C ARG A 213 19.28 -6.15 -14.02
N PRO A 214 19.54 -6.28 -15.34
CA PRO A 214 19.93 -5.10 -16.14
C PRO A 214 18.82 -4.06 -16.04
N GLU A 215 19.17 -2.79 -16.05
CA GLU A 215 18.22 -1.67 -16.06
C GLU A 215 17.27 -1.80 -17.26
N VAL A 216 16.20 -2.54 -17.08
CA VAL A 216 15.08 -2.59 -18.04
C VAL A 216 14.04 -1.62 -17.51
N GLU A 217 13.68 -0.66 -18.37
CA GLU A 217 12.60 0.29 -18.12
C GLU A 217 11.41 -0.41 -17.46
N SER A 218 11.13 -0.05 -16.22
CA SER A 218 10.04 -0.61 -15.41
C SER A 218 8.70 -0.04 -15.87
N GLY A 219 8.25 -0.50 -17.04
CA GLY A 219 6.86 -0.36 -17.45
C GLY A 219 5.99 -1.40 -16.69
N PRO A 220 4.73 -1.12 -16.44
CA PRO A 220 3.81 -2.13 -15.92
C PRO A 220 3.83 -3.34 -16.86
N PRO A 221 3.73 -4.59 -16.33
CA PRO A 221 3.56 -5.74 -17.21
C PRO A 221 2.39 -5.45 -18.14
N ALA A 222 2.60 -5.68 -19.44
CA ALA A 222 1.59 -5.40 -20.46
C ALA A 222 0.24 -5.91 -19.98
N ALA A 223 -0.68 -5.00 -19.73
CA ALA A 223 -2.04 -5.36 -19.42
C ALA A 223 -2.49 -6.28 -20.54
N LEU A 224 -2.93 -7.49 -20.22
CA LEU A 224 -3.64 -8.35 -21.13
C LEU A 224 -4.72 -7.46 -21.76
N SER A 225 -4.48 -7.06 -23.01
CA SER A 225 -5.40 -6.25 -23.77
C SER A 225 -6.70 -7.05 -23.91
N ALA A 226 -7.68 -6.68 -23.10
CA ALA A 226 -9.04 -7.09 -23.40
C ALA A 226 -9.37 -6.59 -24.82
N PRO A 227 -9.96 -7.43 -25.69
CA PRO A 227 -10.32 -6.99 -27.03
C PRO A 227 -11.26 -5.81 -26.91
N VAL A 228 -10.85 -4.68 -27.48
CA VAL A 228 -11.71 -3.49 -27.66
C VAL A 228 -12.81 -3.92 -28.61
N MET A 229 -13.98 -4.22 -28.10
CA MET A 229 -15.18 -4.33 -28.91
C MET A 229 -15.45 -2.94 -29.49
N HIS A 230 -15.12 -2.76 -30.78
CA HIS A 230 -15.62 -1.65 -31.55
C HIS A 230 -17.15 -1.76 -31.60
N LEU A 231 -17.84 -0.97 -30.80
CA LEU A 231 -19.24 -0.65 -31.01
C LEU A 231 -19.30 0.20 -32.29
N ALA A 232 -19.76 -0.44 -33.35
CA ALA A 232 -20.06 0.26 -34.60
C ALA A 232 -21.08 1.38 -34.30
N SER A 233 -20.72 2.59 -34.66
CA SER A 233 -21.63 3.75 -34.65
C SER A 233 -22.81 3.47 -35.59
N PRO A 234 -24.05 3.74 -35.23
CA PRO A 234 -25.17 3.66 -36.16
C PRO A 234 -24.98 4.74 -37.24
N GLN A 235 -24.98 4.31 -38.48
CA GLN A 235 -25.06 5.21 -39.63
C GLN A 235 -26.43 5.89 -39.61
N LEU A 236 -26.40 7.20 -39.53
CA LEU A 236 -27.57 8.06 -39.84
C LEU A 236 -27.78 7.95 -41.34
N THR A 237 -28.86 7.34 -41.75
CA THR A 237 -29.40 7.44 -43.11
C THR A 237 -30.13 8.77 -43.22
N ASP A 238 -29.60 9.66 -44.05
CA ASP A 238 -30.32 10.81 -44.60
C ASP A 238 -31.42 10.28 -45.50
N ASP A 239 -32.64 10.33 -45.05
CA ASP A 239 -33.85 10.28 -45.89
C ASP A 239 -34.53 11.63 -45.83
N ASP A 240 -34.35 12.34 -46.92
CA ASP A 240 -35.04 13.58 -47.30
C ASP A 240 -36.46 13.22 -47.76
N PRO A 241 -37.52 13.88 -47.28
CA PRO A 241 -38.81 13.86 -47.99
C PRO A 241 -39.05 15.20 -48.67
N ALA A 242 -38.97 15.11 -49.98
CA ALA A 242 -39.55 16.14 -50.85
C ALA A 242 -41.07 16.21 -50.71
N GLU A 243 -41.53 17.46 -50.73
CA GLU A 243 -42.79 17.99 -51.26
C GLU A 243 -44.02 17.09 -51.31
N VAL A 244 -45.16 17.63 -50.85
CA VAL A 244 -46.34 18.01 -51.65
C VAL A 244 -47.52 18.52 -50.81
N GLN A 245 -47.95 19.76 -51.18
CA GLN A 245 -49.26 20.40 -51.01
C GLN A 245 -49.76 20.76 -49.60
#